data_922316a4829005130a4eafb0735c008b
#
_entry.id   922316a4829005130a4eafb0735c008b
#
_cell.length_a   1.000
_cell.length_b   1.000
_cell.length_c   1.000
_cell.angle_alpha   90.00
_cell.angle_beta   90.00
_cell.angle_gamma   90.00
#
_symmetry.space_group_name_H-M   'P 1'
#
loop_
_entity.id
_entity.type
_entity.pdbx_description
1 polymer ?
#
loop_
_entity_poly.entity_id
_entity_poly.type
_entity_poly.pdbx_seq_one_letter_code
_entity_poly.pdbx_strand_id
1 'polypeptide(L)' 'RKAVEPRYRNKGNTEETWTGRGKQPRWLVAQLEKGAKLEDFLI' A
#
# COMPACT_ATOMS: atom_id res chain seq x y z
N ARG A 1 -12.10 -16.81 -7.22
CA ARG A 1 -11.95 -16.41 -6.73
C ARG A 1 -11.45 -15.32 -6.58
N LYS A 2 -11.58 -14.70 -6.07
CA LYS A 2 -11.17 -13.66 -6.05
C LYS A 2 -10.45 -13.24 -5.24
N ALA A 3 -9.96 -13.01 -5.46
CA ALA A 3 -8.96 -12.92 -4.84
C ALA A 3 -8.80 -11.86 -3.91
N VAL A 4 -7.71 -11.36 -3.79
CA VAL A 4 -7.44 -10.37 -2.81
C VAL A 4 -7.72 -9.01 -3.34
N GLU A 5 -8.30 -8.18 -2.53
CA GLU A 5 -8.59 -6.81 -2.92
C GLU A 5 -7.59 -5.87 -2.26
N PRO A 6 -7.18 -4.84 -2.97
CA PRO A 6 -6.25 -3.87 -2.40
C PRO A 6 -6.89 -3.13 -1.24
N ARG A 7 -6.15 -3.00 -0.18
CA ARG A 7 -6.60 -2.25 0.98
C ARG A 7 -5.86 -0.94 1.12
N TYR A 8 -4.70 -0.86 0.49
CA TYR A 8 -3.85 0.32 0.59
C TYR A 8 -3.53 0.81 -0.80
N ARG A 9 -3.43 2.10 -0.93
CA ARG A 9 -3.15 2.71 -2.24
C ARG A 9 -2.24 3.90 -2.05
N ASN A 10 -1.26 4.01 -2.93
CA ASN A 10 -0.36 5.14 -2.90
C ASN A 10 -1.10 6.38 -3.36
N LYS A 11 -1.09 7.41 -2.52
CA LYS A 11 -1.81 8.62 -2.85
C LYS A 11 -1.23 9.35 -4.06
N GLY A 12 0.04 9.20 -4.25
CA GLY A 12 0.68 9.85 -5.38
C GLY A 12 0.60 9.06 -6.67
N ASN A 13 0.24 7.78 -6.56
CA ASN A 13 0.12 6.92 -7.73
C ASN A 13 -0.94 5.87 -7.45
N THR A 14 -2.11 6.10 -7.98
CA THR A 14 -3.25 5.24 -7.67
C THR A 14 -3.12 3.84 -8.24
N GLU A 15 -2.16 3.63 -9.12
CA GLU A 15 -1.93 2.29 -9.66
C GLU A 15 -1.13 1.43 -8.70
N GLU A 16 -0.48 2.04 -7.73
CA GLU A 16 0.31 1.30 -6.76
C GLU A 16 -0.56 0.98 -5.55
N THR A 17 -0.88 -0.28 -5.42
CA THR A 17 -1.75 -0.75 -4.35
C THR A 17 -1.14 -1.95 -3.66
N TRP A 18 -1.65 -2.26 -2.48
CA TRP A 18 -1.19 -3.40 -1.72
C TRP A 18 -2.37 -3.97 -0.95
N THR A 19 -2.43 -5.28 -0.86
CA THR A 19 -3.55 -5.94 -0.20
C THR A 19 -3.43 -5.97 1.30
N GLY A 20 -2.27 -5.70 1.83
CA GLY A 20 -2.06 -5.75 3.27
C GLY A 20 -1.53 -7.07 3.75
N ARG A 21 -1.28 -8.00 2.86
CA ARG A 21 -0.78 -9.32 3.22
C ARG A 21 0.51 -9.60 2.49
N GLY A 22 1.36 -10.34 3.15
CA GLY A 22 2.60 -10.74 2.55
C GLY A 22 3.61 -9.61 2.50
N LYS A 23 4.45 -9.68 1.52
CA LYS A 23 5.56 -8.77 1.41
C LYS A 23 5.10 -7.37 1.00
N GLN A 24 5.65 -6.37 1.63
CA GLN A 24 5.30 -5.00 1.30
C GLN A 24 5.95 -4.59 -0.03
N PRO A 25 5.21 -3.82 -0.84
CA PRO A 25 5.80 -3.33 -2.09
C PRO A 25 6.83 -2.25 -1.81
N ARG A 26 7.65 -2.00 -2.80
CA ARG A 26 8.70 -1.03 -2.66
C ARG A 26 8.17 0.36 -2.37
N TRP A 27 7.12 0.75 -3.06
CA TRP A 27 6.58 2.09 -2.88
C TRP A 27 6.14 2.29 -1.42
N LEU A 28 5.59 1.23 -0.83
CA LEU A 28 5.13 1.32 0.54
C LEU A 28 6.29 1.44 1.51
N VAL A 29 7.31 0.63 1.30
CA VAL A 29 8.48 0.68 2.16
C VAL A 29 9.11 2.07 2.10
N ALA A 30 9.20 2.62 0.90
CA ALA A 30 9.79 3.95 0.75
C ALA A 30 8.99 5.00 1.49
N GLN A 31 7.66 4.89 1.42
CA GLN A 31 6.82 5.85 2.12
C GLN A 31 6.97 5.72 3.63
N LEU A 32 7.02 4.50 4.11
CA LEU A 32 7.15 4.28 5.55
C LEU A 32 8.48 4.81 6.06
N GLU A 33 9.50 4.70 5.26
CA GLU A 33 10.81 5.22 5.64
C GLU A 33 10.82 6.73 5.70
N LYS A 34 9.91 7.35 4.99
CA LYS A 34 9.78 8.80 5.03
C LYS A 34 8.97 9.27 6.21
N GLY A 35 8.45 8.33 6.98
CA GLY A 35 7.66 8.70 8.14
C GLY A 35 6.18 8.52 7.96
N ALA A 36 5.75 8.02 6.83
CA ALA A 36 4.33 7.79 6.60
C ALA A 36 3.87 6.56 7.37
N LYS A 37 2.57 6.41 7.48
CA LYS A 37 1.97 5.30 8.18
C LYS A 37 1.07 4.52 7.25
N LEU A 38 0.86 3.25 7.56
CA LEU A 38 0.01 2.42 6.73
C LEU A 38 -1.38 3.00 6.62
N GLU A 39 -1.90 3.51 7.70
CA GLU A 39 -3.26 4.05 7.68
C GLU A 39 -3.38 5.24 6.76
N ASP A 40 -2.27 5.88 6.41
CA ASP A 40 -2.33 6.98 5.46
C ASP A 40 -2.71 6.51 4.07
N PHE A 41 -2.52 5.23 3.81
CA PHE A 41 -2.77 4.68 2.48
C PHE A 41 -4.02 3.81 2.44
N LEU A 42 -4.74 3.72 3.52
CA LEU A 42 -5.96 2.93 3.55
C LEU A 42 -6.98 3.47 2.57
N ILE A 43 -7.59 2.54 1.85
CA ILE A 43 -8.62 2.89 0.89
C ILE A 43 -9.97 3.01 1.61
#